data_6ded6c832b442d751cb1badb172c8de5
#
_entry.id   6ded6c832b442d751cb1badb172c8de5
#
_cell.length_a   1.000
_cell.length_b   1.000
_cell.length_c   1.000
_cell.angle_alpha   90.00
_cell.angle_beta   90.00
_cell.angle_gamma   90.00
#
_symmetry.space_group_name_H-M   'P 1'
#
loop_
_entity.id
_entity.type
_entity.pdbx_description
1 polymer ?
#
loop_
_entity_poly.entity_id
_entity_poly.type
_entity_poly.pdbx_seq_one_letter_code
_entity_poly.pdbx_strand_id
1 'polypeptide(L)'
;MIAIDNVLVSDQVVEAQFVCDLMKCKGGCCEDGDAGAPLAKEELEIINNIFEIIKPYLTKEGLRWIEKHGRYLYDREFGWVTPTIEGKMCVYGFRDENGIIKCGIEQAYRDGKIDFKKPISCHLYPITIQDGKKGEYDRVNYEPRETLCKPACVFGKKLKVPVFEFLKEPLIRKYGEDFYTALEKVAQDHFTNKPASVTK
;
A
#
# COMPACT_ATOMS: atom_id res chain seq x y z
N MET A 1 14.59 -14.19 -5.63
CA MET A 1 13.14 -14.55 -5.46
C MET A 1 13.05 -15.60 -4.36
N ILE A 2 12.24 -15.34 -3.37
CA ILE A 2 12.03 -16.17 -2.19
C ILE A 2 10.63 -16.81 -2.33
N ALA A 3 10.55 -18.15 -2.22
CA ALA A 3 9.27 -18.86 -2.27
C ALA A 3 8.82 -19.19 -0.83
N ILE A 4 7.61 -18.75 -0.48
CA ILE A 4 6.94 -19.07 0.79
C ILE A 4 5.52 -19.52 0.43
N ASP A 5 5.19 -20.78 0.67
CA ASP A 5 3.93 -21.41 0.25
C ASP A 5 3.64 -21.15 -1.24
N ASN A 6 2.53 -20.47 -1.52
CA ASN A 6 2.11 -20.08 -2.87
C ASN A 6 2.45 -18.61 -3.22
N VAL A 7 3.44 -18.03 -2.55
CA VAL A 7 3.87 -16.63 -2.75
C VAL A 7 5.34 -16.57 -3.16
N LEU A 8 5.62 -15.82 -4.22
CA LEU A 8 6.98 -15.47 -4.65
C LEU A 8 7.29 -14.05 -4.23
N VAL A 9 8.22 -13.90 -3.31
CA VAL A 9 8.66 -12.60 -2.79
C VAL A 9 9.96 -12.19 -3.47
N SER A 10 10.04 -10.99 -3.99
CA SER A 10 11.27 -10.45 -4.57
C SER A 10 12.31 -10.21 -3.47
N ASP A 11 13.60 -10.44 -3.78
CA ASP A 11 14.69 -10.25 -2.81
C ASP A 11 14.74 -8.81 -2.29
N GLN A 12 14.29 -7.85 -3.10
CA GLN A 12 14.22 -6.44 -2.71
C GLN A 12 13.25 -6.18 -1.56
N VAL A 13 12.23 -7.01 -1.36
CA VAL A 13 11.29 -6.88 -0.23
C VAL A 13 12.01 -7.07 1.11
N VAL A 14 13.02 -7.93 1.16
CA VAL A 14 13.82 -8.16 2.37
C VAL A 14 15.06 -7.26 2.42
N GLU A 15 15.65 -6.90 1.27
CA GLU A 15 16.90 -6.13 1.20
C GLU A 15 16.73 -4.62 1.25
N ALA A 16 15.66 -4.10 0.62
CA ALA A 16 15.45 -2.66 0.52
C ALA A 16 15.03 -2.06 1.85
N GLN A 17 15.64 -0.93 2.19
CA GLN A 17 15.33 -0.18 3.41
C GLN A 17 14.39 0.96 3.10
N PHE A 18 13.28 1.02 3.83
CA PHE A 18 12.20 1.96 3.58
C PHE A 18 11.45 2.29 4.87
N VAL A 19 11.27 3.57 5.13
CA VAL A 19 10.34 4.09 6.15
C VAL A 19 9.67 5.32 5.57
N CYS A 20 8.35 5.34 5.51
CA CYS A 20 7.60 6.44 4.91
C CYS A 20 7.89 7.77 5.63
N ASP A 21 8.26 8.80 4.87
CA ASP A 21 8.50 10.17 5.37
C ASP A 21 7.43 11.12 4.83
N LEU A 22 6.27 11.13 5.51
CA LEU A 22 5.11 11.96 5.13
C LEU A 22 5.42 13.46 5.17
N MET A 23 6.35 13.89 6.00
CA MET A 23 6.75 15.29 6.04
C MET A 23 7.45 15.74 4.75
N LYS A 24 8.08 14.80 4.05
CA LYS A 24 8.76 15.04 2.78
C LYS A 24 7.88 14.79 1.57
N CYS A 25 7.24 13.60 1.48
CA CYS A 25 6.44 13.21 0.32
C CYS A 25 5.02 13.81 0.33
N LYS A 26 4.56 14.36 1.47
CA LYS A 26 3.24 14.96 1.64
C LYS A 26 2.06 14.04 1.26
N GLY A 27 2.27 12.71 1.30
CA GLY A 27 1.22 11.77 0.91
C GLY A 27 0.99 11.68 -0.61
N GLY A 28 1.98 12.03 -1.43
CA GLY A 28 1.86 12.10 -2.88
C GLY A 28 1.45 10.77 -3.55
N CYS A 29 1.61 9.62 -2.90
CA CYS A 29 1.09 8.34 -3.41
C CYS A 29 -0.45 8.32 -3.55
N CYS A 30 -1.16 9.21 -2.88
CA CYS A 30 -2.60 9.41 -3.04
C CYS A 30 -2.94 10.51 -4.07
N GLU A 31 -1.96 11.26 -4.57
CA GLU A 31 -2.12 12.33 -5.55
C GLU A 31 -1.70 11.90 -6.95
N ASP A 32 -0.59 11.19 -7.07
CA ASP A 32 -0.09 10.68 -8.35
C ASP A 32 -0.78 9.33 -8.69
N GLY A 33 -2.10 9.29 -8.54
CA GLY A 33 -2.84 8.03 -8.47
C GLY A 33 -3.08 7.32 -9.80
N ASP A 34 -2.68 7.88 -10.94
CA ASP A 34 -2.95 7.29 -12.27
C ASP A 34 -4.37 6.74 -12.39
N ALA A 35 -4.54 5.42 -12.56
CA ALA A 35 -5.84 4.75 -12.60
C ALA A 35 -6.53 4.62 -11.23
N GLY A 36 -5.86 4.94 -10.12
CA GLY A 36 -6.32 4.73 -8.75
C GLY A 36 -5.68 3.51 -8.08
N ALA A 37 -6.02 3.27 -6.81
CA ALA A 37 -5.48 2.15 -6.05
C ALA A 37 -6.25 0.86 -6.35
N PRO A 38 -5.59 -0.25 -6.71
CA PRO A 38 -6.25 -1.54 -6.89
C PRO A 38 -7.05 -1.98 -5.66
N LEU A 39 -8.22 -2.56 -5.90
CA LEU A 39 -9.14 -3.04 -4.86
C LEU A 39 -9.33 -4.55 -5.01
N ALA A 40 -9.22 -5.27 -3.90
CA ALA A 40 -9.68 -6.65 -3.84
C ALA A 40 -11.22 -6.71 -3.96
N LYS A 41 -11.76 -7.80 -4.48
CA LYS A 41 -13.21 -7.92 -4.70
C LYS A 41 -14.02 -7.76 -3.40
N GLU A 42 -13.49 -8.28 -2.31
CA GLU A 42 -14.09 -8.21 -0.98
C GLU A 42 -14.17 -6.76 -0.47
N GLU A 43 -13.23 -5.91 -0.90
CA GLU A 43 -13.17 -4.51 -0.48
C GLU A 43 -14.29 -3.67 -1.12
N LEU A 44 -14.87 -4.11 -2.24
CA LEU A 44 -15.97 -3.41 -2.90
C LEU A 44 -17.23 -3.37 -2.00
N GLU A 45 -17.57 -4.50 -1.41
CA GLU A 45 -18.69 -4.61 -0.49
C GLU A 45 -18.40 -3.84 0.80
N ILE A 46 -17.19 -3.94 1.33
CA ILE A 46 -16.77 -3.19 2.53
C ILE A 46 -16.91 -1.69 2.28
N ILE A 47 -16.39 -1.17 1.15
CA ILE A 47 -16.50 0.26 0.80
C ILE A 47 -17.97 0.69 0.70
N ASN A 48 -18.83 -0.15 0.12
CA ASN A 48 -20.26 0.15 0.05
C ASN A 48 -20.88 0.27 1.45
N ASN A 49 -20.57 -0.66 2.36
CA ASN A 49 -21.16 -0.71 3.70
C ASN A 49 -20.69 0.45 4.59
N ILE A 50 -19.43 0.88 4.47
CA ILE A 50 -18.88 1.97 5.29
C ILE A 50 -19.13 3.36 4.69
N PHE A 51 -19.65 3.46 3.47
CA PHE A 51 -19.68 4.72 2.71
C PHE A 51 -20.36 5.86 3.45
N GLU A 52 -21.53 5.62 4.04
CA GLU A 52 -22.27 6.67 4.77
C GLU A 52 -21.49 7.16 6.00
N ILE A 53 -20.70 6.28 6.63
CA ILE A 53 -19.89 6.60 7.81
C ILE A 53 -18.68 7.44 7.42
N ILE A 54 -18.05 7.15 6.26
CA ILE A 54 -16.84 7.86 5.82
C ILE A 54 -17.14 9.18 5.09
N LYS A 55 -18.37 9.44 4.64
CA LYS A 55 -18.76 10.71 3.98
C LYS A 55 -18.25 11.98 4.68
N PRO A 56 -18.34 12.11 6.01
CA PRO A 56 -17.87 13.32 6.71
C PRO A 56 -16.36 13.56 6.60
N TYR A 57 -15.59 12.51 6.26
CA TYR A 57 -14.13 12.55 6.12
C TYR A 57 -13.67 12.86 4.69
N LEU A 58 -14.62 12.96 3.74
CA LEU A 58 -14.32 13.18 2.34
C LEU A 58 -14.50 14.65 1.95
N THR A 59 -13.74 15.07 0.95
CA THR A 59 -13.89 16.41 0.39
C THR A 59 -15.20 16.53 -0.38
N LYS A 60 -15.75 17.76 -0.47
CA LYS A 60 -16.94 18.03 -1.30
C LYS A 60 -16.72 17.65 -2.76
N GLU A 61 -15.50 17.80 -3.26
CA GLU A 61 -15.14 17.45 -4.62
C GLU A 61 -15.09 15.91 -4.80
N GLY A 62 -14.47 15.19 -3.88
CA GLY A 62 -14.48 13.73 -3.86
C GLY A 62 -15.88 13.13 -3.82
N LEU A 63 -16.77 13.71 -2.97
CA LEU A 63 -18.18 13.28 -2.89
C LEU A 63 -18.91 13.50 -4.21
N ARG A 64 -18.80 14.67 -4.84
CA ARG A 64 -19.39 14.94 -6.17
C ARG A 64 -18.86 14.00 -7.24
N TRP A 65 -17.58 13.68 -7.19
CA TRP A 65 -16.98 12.74 -8.13
C TRP A 65 -17.52 11.31 -7.94
N ILE A 66 -17.63 10.85 -6.69
CA ILE A 66 -18.21 9.55 -6.35
C ILE A 66 -19.69 9.48 -6.78
N GLU A 67 -20.47 10.52 -6.56
CA GLU A 67 -21.88 10.60 -6.96
C GLU A 67 -22.04 10.42 -8.48
N LYS A 68 -21.14 11.00 -9.26
CA LYS A 68 -21.18 10.95 -10.73
C LYS A 68 -20.62 9.66 -11.32
N HIS A 69 -19.56 9.10 -10.74
CA HIS A 69 -18.76 8.04 -11.34
C HIS A 69 -18.78 6.72 -10.56
N GLY A 70 -19.26 6.73 -9.31
CA GLY A 70 -19.27 5.56 -8.42
C GLY A 70 -18.17 5.58 -7.38
N ARG A 71 -18.27 4.64 -6.44
CA ARG A 71 -17.34 4.47 -5.32
C ARG A 71 -16.05 3.75 -5.70
N TYR A 72 -16.07 3.02 -6.81
CA TYR A 72 -14.96 2.32 -7.42
C TYR A 72 -15.22 2.22 -8.92
N LEU A 73 -14.14 2.04 -9.69
CA LEU A 73 -14.18 1.92 -11.15
C LEU A 73 -13.51 0.61 -11.57
N TYR A 74 -13.80 0.16 -12.78
CA TYR A 74 -13.10 -0.97 -13.36
C TYR A 74 -12.13 -0.47 -14.44
N ASP A 75 -10.85 -0.70 -14.18
CA ASP A 75 -9.76 -0.47 -15.12
C ASP A 75 -9.41 -1.78 -15.85
N ARG A 76 -9.01 -1.70 -17.12
CA ARG A 76 -8.71 -2.90 -17.93
C ARG A 76 -7.40 -3.57 -17.53
N GLU A 77 -6.47 -2.80 -16.99
CA GLU A 77 -5.15 -3.28 -16.59
C GLU A 77 -5.11 -3.69 -15.11
N PHE A 78 -5.70 -2.84 -14.25
CA PHE A 78 -5.61 -2.99 -12.79
C PHE A 78 -6.85 -3.64 -12.15
N GLY A 79 -7.91 -3.90 -12.91
CA GLY A 79 -9.16 -4.42 -12.37
C GLY A 79 -9.97 -3.36 -11.61
N TRP A 80 -10.51 -3.70 -10.45
CA TRP A 80 -11.22 -2.73 -9.62
C TRP A 80 -10.25 -1.77 -8.95
N VAL A 81 -10.54 -0.48 -9.02
CA VAL A 81 -9.69 0.60 -8.50
C VAL A 81 -10.51 1.67 -7.79
N THR A 82 -9.87 2.40 -6.88
CA THR A 82 -10.45 3.61 -6.32
C THR A 82 -10.52 4.70 -7.40
N PRO A 83 -11.61 5.49 -7.49
CA PRO A 83 -11.66 6.59 -8.44
C PRO A 83 -10.66 7.69 -8.11
N THR A 84 -10.19 8.38 -9.14
CA THR A 84 -9.35 9.57 -9.02
C THR A 84 -10.05 10.79 -9.62
N ILE A 85 -9.86 11.95 -9.03
CA ILE A 85 -10.40 13.22 -9.52
C ILE A 85 -9.51 13.65 -10.68
N GLU A 86 -10.04 13.60 -11.91
CA GLU A 86 -9.36 13.99 -13.15
C GLU A 86 -7.97 13.32 -13.32
N GLY A 87 -7.86 12.04 -12.95
CA GLY A 87 -6.60 11.29 -13.04
C GLY A 87 -5.51 11.71 -12.03
N LYS A 88 -5.89 12.47 -11.00
CA LYS A 88 -4.98 12.97 -9.95
C LYS A 88 -5.32 12.37 -8.60
N MET A 89 -5.74 13.19 -7.65
CA MET A 89 -5.97 12.75 -6.27
C MET A 89 -7.10 11.72 -6.16
N CYS A 90 -6.88 10.69 -5.34
CA CYS A 90 -7.91 9.72 -4.98
C CYS A 90 -9.13 10.41 -4.35
N VAL A 91 -10.35 10.00 -4.72
CA VAL A 91 -11.61 10.57 -4.18
C VAL A 91 -11.74 10.43 -2.67
N TYR A 92 -11.06 9.46 -2.07
CA TYR A 92 -11.00 9.24 -0.62
C TYR A 92 -9.89 10.05 0.06
N GLY A 93 -9.10 10.83 -0.70
CA GLY A 93 -8.03 11.67 -0.17
C GLY A 93 -8.53 13.04 0.29
N PHE A 94 -7.88 13.59 1.32
CA PHE A 94 -8.04 14.98 1.74
C PHE A 94 -6.69 15.55 2.17
N ARG A 95 -6.51 16.87 2.10
CA ARG A 95 -5.32 17.54 2.63
C ARG A 95 -5.59 18.04 4.04
N ASP A 96 -4.68 17.73 4.95
CA ASP A 96 -4.70 18.30 6.30
C ASP A 96 -4.15 19.74 6.32
N GLU A 97 -4.13 20.36 7.50
CA GLU A 97 -3.63 21.74 7.72
C GLU A 97 -2.16 21.94 7.33
N ASN A 98 -1.36 20.86 7.29
CA ASN A 98 0.05 20.86 6.89
C ASN A 98 0.24 20.57 5.39
N GLY A 99 -0.86 20.47 4.64
CA GLY A 99 -0.85 20.11 3.21
C GLY A 99 -0.53 18.65 2.94
N ILE A 100 -0.56 17.78 3.96
CA ILE A 100 -0.31 16.35 3.81
C ILE A 100 -1.61 15.68 3.36
N ILE A 101 -1.54 14.87 2.30
CA ILE A 101 -2.69 14.10 1.84
C ILE A 101 -2.85 12.88 2.75
N LYS A 102 -4.06 12.71 3.26
CA LYS A 102 -4.49 11.61 4.11
C LYS A 102 -5.69 10.90 3.49
N CYS A 103 -5.91 9.67 3.90
CA CYS A 103 -7.06 8.88 3.47
C CYS A 103 -8.24 9.07 4.44
N GLY A 104 -9.41 9.47 3.94
CA GLY A 104 -10.63 9.62 4.75
C GLY A 104 -11.12 8.29 5.33
N ILE A 105 -10.91 7.18 4.61
CA ILE A 105 -11.20 5.84 5.13
C ILE A 105 -10.29 5.56 6.34
N GLU A 106 -8.97 5.77 6.20
CA GLU A 106 -8.03 5.55 7.29
C GLU A 106 -8.28 6.49 8.48
N GLN A 107 -8.72 7.72 8.23
CA GLN A 107 -9.08 8.65 9.31
C GLN A 107 -10.30 8.16 10.08
N ALA A 108 -11.35 7.71 9.40
CA ALA A 108 -12.52 7.13 10.04
C ALA A 108 -12.18 5.87 10.87
N TYR A 109 -11.25 5.04 10.38
CA TYR A 109 -10.72 3.91 11.14
C TYR A 109 -9.99 4.36 12.40
N ARG A 110 -9.10 5.36 12.30
CA ARG A 110 -8.36 5.91 13.46
C ARG A 110 -9.28 6.51 14.51
N ASP A 111 -10.40 7.07 14.08
CA ASP A 111 -11.44 7.63 14.96
C ASP A 111 -12.38 6.54 15.53
N GLY A 112 -12.10 5.26 15.26
CA GLY A 112 -12.88 4.12 15.75
C GLY A 112 -14.31 4.05 15.21
N LYS A 113 -14.54 4.60 14.01
CA LYS A 113 -15.87 4.61 13.36
C LYS A 113 -16.11 3.40 12.48
N ILE A 114 -15.06 2.75 12.03
CA ILE A 114 -15.07 1.58 11.15
C ILE A 114 -13.90 0.67 11.48
N ASP A 115 -13.99 -0.61 11.14
CA ASP A 115 -12.92 -1.60 11.34
C ASP A 115 -12.03 -1.78 10.09
N PHE A 116 -12.37 -1.17 8.97
CA PHE A 116 -11.61 -1.23 7.74
C PHE A 116 -10.62 -0.08 7.65
N LYS A 117 -9.31 -0.39 7.80
CA LYS A 117 -8.27 0.62 7.86
C LYS A 117 -8.12 1.39 6.55
N LYS A 118 -7.95 0.69 5.43
CA LYS A 118 -7.87 1.20 4.05
C LYS A 118 -7.70 0.05 3.06
N PRO A 119 -7.82 0.27 1.74
CA PRO A 119 -7.52 -0.75 0.74
C PRO A 119 -6.15 -1.39 0.96
N ILE A 120 -6.08 -2.71 0.75
CA ILE A 120 -4.86 -3.46 1.04
C ILE A 120 -3.69 -3.01 0.18
N SER A 121 -3.92 -2.65 -1.07
CA SER A 121 -2.90 -2.10 -1.96
C SER A 121 -2.29 -0.80 -1.42
N CYS A 122 -3.12 0.11 -0.87
CA CYS A 122 -2.66 1.34 -0.23
C CYS A 122 -1.90 1.06 1.08
N HIS A 123 -2.29 0.00 1.81
CA HIS A 123 -1.66 -0.36 3.08
C HIS A 123 -0.29 -0.99 2.87
N LEU A 124 -0.13 -1.77 1.80
CA LEU A 124 1.11 -2.44 1.42
C LEU A 124 2.10 -1.53 0.69
N TYR A 125 1.64 -0.39 0.12
CA TYR A 125 2.53 0.45 -0.68
C TYR A 125 3.80 0.87 0.11
N PRO A 126 5.00 0.72 -0.45
CA PRO A 126 5.37 0.50 -1.85
C PRO A 126 5.56 -0.97 -2.27
N ILE A 127 5.06 -1.91 -1.50
CA ILE A 127 4.93 -3.29 -1.97
C ILE A 127 3.71 -3.39 -2.87
N THR A 128 3.90 -4.01 -4.04
CA THR A 128 2.84 -4.36 -5.00
C THR A 128 2.62 -5.86 -5.00
N ILE A 129 1.38 -6.28 -5.20
CA ILE A 129 1.01 -7.68 -5.33
C ILE A 129 0.39 -7.90 -6.69
N GLN A 130 0.91 -8.89 -7.41
CA GLN A 130 0.30 -9.45 -8.59
C GLN A 130 -0.31 -10.79 -8.20
N ASP A 131 -1.63 -10.82 -8.05
CA ASP A 131 -2.34 -12.05 -7.66
C ASP A 131 -2.16 -13.13 -8.74
N GLY A 132 -1.76 -14.31 -8.32
CA GLY A 132 -1.65 -15.49 -9.19
C GLY A 132 -3.03 -16.00 -9.60
N LYS A 133 -3.15 -16.52 -10.82
CA LYS A 133 -4.33 -17.28 -11.23
C LYS A 133 -4.35 -18.63 -10.52
N LYS A 134 -5.47 -19.35 -10.59
CA LYS A 134 -5.61 -20.66 -9.94
C LYS A 134 -4.42 -21.58 -10.30
N GLY A 135 -3.61 -21.94 -9.29
CA GLY A 135 -2.40 -22.76 -9.46
C GLY A 135 -1.13 -21.99 -9.76
N GLU A 136 -1.17 -20.67 -9.83
CA GLU A 136 0.00 -19.78 -9.96
C GLU A 136 0.33 -19.15 -8.61
N TYR A 137 1.57 -18.67 -8.48
CA TYR A 137 2.04 -17.96 -7.30
C TYR A 137 1.62 -16.49 -7.35
N ASP A 138 1.21 -15.94 -6.20
CA ASP A 138 1.22 -14.50 -6.01
C ASP A 138 2.65 -13.96 -6.09
N ARG A 139 2.82 -12.80 -6.69
CA ARG A 139 4.13 -12.12 -6.78
C ARG A 139 4.12 -10.86 -5.95
N VAL A 140 5.01 -10.82 -4.98
CA VAL A 140 5.20 -9.69 -4.07
C VAL A 140 6.47 -8.96 -4.45
N ASN A 141 6.33 -7.72 -4.94
CA ASN A 141 7.43 -6.90 -5.43
C ASN A 141 7.57 -5.62 -4.60
N TYR A 142 8.77 -5.05 -4.60
CA TYR A 142 9.05 -3.73 -4.06
C TYR A 142 9.18 -2.73 -5.21
N GLU A 143 8.19 -1.86 -5.35
CA GLU A 143 8.07 -0.93 -6.48
C GLU A 143 7.79 0.51 -5.98
N PRO A 144 8.76 1.16 -5.34
CA PRO A 144 8.61 2.55 -4.94
C PRO A 144 8.63 3.46 -6.17
N ARG A 145 7.79 4.49 -6.18
CA ARG A 145 7.92 5.57 -7.17
C ARG A 145 9.20 6.36 -6.89
N GLU A 146 10.19 6.27 -7.78
CA GLU A 146 11.55 6.77 -7.53
C GLU A 146 11.58 8.22 -7.05
N THR A 147 10.89 9.13 -7.73
CA THR A 147 10.89 10.54 -7.38
C THR A 147 10.20 10.81 -6.05
N LEU A 148 9.04 10.19 -5.83
CA LEU A 148 8.19 10.40 -4.66
C LEU A 148 8.76 9.73 -3.41
N CYS A 149 9.24 8.50 -3.55
CA CYS A 149 9.68 7.65 -2.43
C CYS A 149 11.15 7.82 -2.06
N LYS A 150 11.94 8.59 -2.83
CA LYS A 150 13.36 8.84 -2.54
C LYS A 150 13.62 9.28 -1.08
N PRO A 151 12.86 10.22 -0.47
CA PRO A 151 13.03 10.57 0.94
C PRO A 151 12.79 9.39 1.89
N ALA A 152 11.80 8.54 1.61
CA ALA A 152 11.48 7.37 2.41
C ALA A 152 12.59 6.29 2.34
N CYS A 153 13.18 6.08 1.16
CA CYS A 153 14.34 5.19 0.98
C CYS A 153 15.55 5.70 1.77
N VAL A 154 15.82 7.02 1.72
CA VAL A 154 16.92 7.65 2.51
C VAL A 154 16.66 7.49 4.01
N PHE A 155 15.44 7.72 4.45
CA PHE A 155 15.08 7.60 5.86
C PHE A 155 15.14 6.16 6.35
N GLY A 156 14.66 5.19 5.56
CA GLY A 156 14.78 3.77 5.84
C GLY A 156 16.24 3.32 5.97
N LYS A 157 17.12 3.77 5.06
CA LYS A 157 18.57 3.51 5.13
C LYS A 157 19.20 4.08 6.40
N LYS A 158 18.80 5.28 6.82
CA LYS A 158 19.28 5.89 8.07
C LYS A 158 18.85 5.08 9.29
N LEU A 159 17.63 4.58 9.30
CA LEU A 159 17.07 3.79 10.41
C LEU A 159 17.44 2.31 10.31
N LYS A 160 17.98 1.85 9.17
CA LYS A 160 18.27 0.44 8.85
C LYS A 160 17.05 -0.47 8.98
N VAL A 161 15.89 0.01 8.54
CA VAL A 161 14.62 -0.72 8.60
C VAL A 161 14.30 -1.29 7.22
N PRO A 162 14.32 -2.62 7.03
CA PRO A 162 13.86 -3.26 5.81
C PRO A 162 12.38 -2.98 5.52
N VAL A 163 12.00 -2.94 4.24
CA VAL A 163 10.63 -2.60 3.86
C VAL A 163 9.61 -3.61 4.39
N PHE A 164 9.96 -4.90 4.46
CA PHE A 164 9.05 -5.92 4.99
C PHE A 164 8.79 -5.74 6.50
N GLU A 165 9.76 -5.26 7.27
CA GLU A 165 9.57 -4.93 8.68
C GLU A 165 8.68 -3.69 8.85
N PHE A 166 8.92 -2.64 8.04
CA PHE A 166 8.07 -1.45 8.03
C PHE A 166 6.62 -1.78 7.67
N LEU A 167 6.40 -2.77 6.80
CA LEU A 167 5.09 -3.20 6.34
C LEU A 167 4.61 -4.52 6.98
N LYS A 168 5.08 -4.83 8.19
CA LYS A 168 4.69 -6.03 8.94
C LYS A 168 3.16 -6.18 9.03
N GLU A 169 2.48 -5.14 9.52
CA GLU A 169 1.02 -5.17 9.71
C GLU A 169 0.25 -5.50 8.42
N PRO A 170 0.47 -4.80 7.27
CA PRO A 170 -0.25 -5.12 6.06
C PRO A 170 0.14 -6.47 5.43
N LEU A 171 1.38 -6.94 5.60
CA LEU A 171 1.78 -8.27 5.15
C LEU A 171 1.06 -9.37 5.94
N ILE A 172 0.97 -9.23 7.27
CA ILE A 172 0.17 -10.13 8.12
C ILE A 172 -1.31 -10.06 7.74
N ARG A 173 -1.86 -8.86 7.52
CA ARG A 173 -3.25 -8.69 7.10
C ARG A 173 -3.56 -9.40 5.77
N LYS A 174 -2.61 -9.42 4.83
CA LYS A 174 -2.82 -10.05 3.50
C LYS A 174 -2.59 -11.56 3.54
N TYR A 175 -1.53 -12.03 4.21
CA TYR A 175 -1.04 -13.40 4.11
C TYR A 175 -1.07 -14.20 5.42
N GLY A 176 -1.29 -13.56 6.55
CA GLY A 176 -1.32 -14.20 7.87
C GLY A 176 0.03 -14.16 8.60
N GLU A 177 -0.01 -14.50 9.89
CA GLU A 177 1.16 -14.51 10.79
C GLU A 177 2.19 -15.57 10.39
N ASP A 178 1.74 -16.75 9.95
CA ASP A 178 2.64 -17.85 9.57
C ASP A 178 3.51 -17.48 8.38
N PHE A 179 2.90 -16.84 7.36
CA PHE A 179 3.64 -16.31 6.22
C PHE A 179 4.68 -15.27 6.66
N TYR A 180 4.30 -14.36 7.55
CA TYR A 180 5.21 -13.31 8.00
C TYR A 180 6.37 -13.90 8.81
N THR A 181 6.11 -14.87 9.67
CA THR A 181 7.13 -15.59 10.44
C THR A 181 8.12 -16.33 9.53
N ALA A 182 7.62 -16.99 8.47
CA ALA A 182 8.47 -17.62 7.47
C ALA A 182 9.33 -16.58 6.72
N LEU A 183 8.75 -15.42 6.37
CA LEU A 183 9.48 -14.32 5.72
C LEU A 183 10.59 -13.76 6.61
N GLU A 184 10.33 -13.54 7.91
CA GLU A 184 11.34 -13.09 8.88
C GLU A 184 12.52 -14.07 8.96
N LYS A 185 12.23 -15.39 9.03
CA LYS A 185 13.26 -16.42 9.09
C LYS A 185 14.13 -16.43 7.83
N VAL A 186 13.51 -16.41 6.66
CA VAL A 186 14.25 -16.39 5.39
C VAL A 186 15.06 -15.11 5.24
N ALA A 187 14.53 -13.96 5.68
CA ALA A 187 15.29 -12.70 5.67
C ALA A 187 16.55 -12.80 6.55
N GLN A 188 16.45 -13.38 7.76
CA GLN A 188 17.61 -13.61 8.64
C GLN A 188 18.68 -14.50 7.98
N ASP A 189 18.26 -15.62 7.38
CA ASP A 189 19.14 -16.52 6.67
C ASP A 189 19.81 -15.83 5.45
N HIS A 190 19.04 -15.01 4.72
CA HIS A 190 19.53 -14.25 3.58
C HIS A 190 20.65 -13.27 3.96
N PHE A 191 20.50 -12.55 5.08
CA PHE A 191 21.51 -11.62 5.57
C PHE A 191 22.72 -12.34 6.16
N THR A 192 22.53 -13.50 6.80
CA THR A 192 23.62 -14.28 7.39
C THR A 192 24.49 -14.94 6.33
N ASN A 193 23.90 -15.40 5.23
CA ASN A 193 24.58 -16.12 4.16
C ASN A 193 25.11 -15.21 3.03
N LYS A 194 24.86 -13.92 3.07
CA LYS A 194 25.42 -12.98 2.08
C LYS A 194 26.90 -12.74 2.40
N PRO A 195 27.86 -13.16 1.54
CA PRO A 195 29.26 -12.84 1.78
C PRO A 195 29.42 -11.33 1.87
N ALA A 196 30.18 -10.87 2.89
CA ALA A 196 30.51 -9.48 3.07
C ALA A 196 30.99 -8.92 1.71
N SER A 197 30.23 -7.97 1.15
CA SER A 197 30.59 -7.32 -0.11
C SER A 197 31.95 -6.67 0.09
N VAL A 198 32.96 -7.21 -0.61
CA VAL A 198 34.28 -6.58 -0.74
C VAL A 198 34.07 -5.21 -1.33
N THR A 199 34.08 -4.19 -0.49
CA THR A 199 34.19 -2.78 -0.89
C THR A 199 35.50 -2.62 -1.65
N LYS A 200 35.41 -2.46 -2.97
CA LYS A 200 36.47 -1.91 -3.78
C LYS A 200 36.29 -0.40 -3.90
#